data_58f56149eb7d8837dba9e9fa63dbf094
#
_entry.id   58f56149eb7d8837dba9e9fa63dbf094
#
_cell.length_a   1.000
_cell.length_b   1.000
_cell.length_c   1.000
_cell.angle_alpha   90.00
_cell.angle_beta   90.00
_cell.angle_gamma   90.00
#
_symmetry.space_group_name_H-M   'P 1'
#
loop_
_entity.id
_entity.type
_entity.pdbx_description
1 polymer ?
#
loop_
_entity_poly.entity_id
_entity_poly.type
_entity_poly.pdbx_seq_one_letter_code
_entity_poly.pdbx_strand_id
1 'polypeptide(L)'
;KLLFSQLGNGRKNGRTKAAILNADDETIHSYRIATAAEVISYSVKDETADFFATDITYSRTQTRFNLVVNGERYPVVTNLVGLYNVSNTLAALAAVYALGIPLEDATKAVTSLAGVIGRLEIVPGAKDIGVYVDFAHSPDAMEKVLGVVREFTQGRVISVFGGAGEREHEKRPIMARIGTELSDYVILTTDDTGK
;
A
#
# COMPACT_ATOMS: atom_id res chain seq x y z
N LYS A 1 6.79 -18.70 -1.89
CA LYS A 1 6.43 -19.86 -2.74
C LYS A 1 5.69 -20.95 -1.96
N LEU A 2 6.20 -21.41 -0.79
CA LEU A 2 5.60 -22.52 -0.04
C LEU A 2 4.11 -22.32 0.25
N LEU A 3 3.69 -21.13 0.70
CA LEU A 3 2.29 -20.81 0.94
C LEU A 3 1.42 -21.03 -0.31
N PHE A 4 1.86 -20.52 -1.46
CA PHE A 4 1.11 -20.63 -2.71
C PHE A 4 1.10 -22.04 -3.29
N SER A 5 2.18 -22.82 -3.13
CA SER A 5 2.22 -24.23 -3.57
C SER A 5 1.29 -25.14 -2.75
N GLN A 6 0.93 -24.74 -1.53
CA GLN A 6 -0.03 -25.45 -0.68
C GLN A 6 -1.50 -25.07 -0.97
N LEU A 7 -1.73 -24.03 -1.77
CA LEU A 7 -3.04 -23.66 -2.29
C LEU A 7 -3.43 -24.62 -3.41
N GLY A 8 -4.06 -25.75 -3.04
CA GLY A 8 -4.57 -26.70 -4.05
C GLY A 8 -5.82 -26.20 -4.75
N ASN A 9 -6.13 -26.82 -5.90
CA ASN A 9 -7.41 -26.63 -6.57
C ASN A 9 -8.56 -27.07 -5.67
N GLY A 10 -9.66 -26.37 -5.66
CA GLY A 10 -10.89 -26.77 -5.02
C GLY A 10 -11.53 -25.71 -4.15
N ARG A 11 -12.60 -26.12 -3.49
CA ARG A 11 -13.41 -25.28 -2.62
C ARG A 11 -13.18 -25.62 -1.15
N LYS A 12 -13.19 -24.60 -0.31
CA LYS A 12 -13.26 -24.76 1.15
C LYS A 12 -14.50 -24.02 1.65
N ASN A 13 -15.38 -24.71 2.34
CA ASN A 13 -16.66 -24.16 2.82
C ASN A 13 -17.50 -23.54 1.69
N GLY A 14 -17.56 -24.20 0.51
CA GLY A 14 -18.32 -23.73 -0.64
C GLY A 14 -17.66 -22.60 -1.45
N ARG A 15 -16.54 -22.05 -1.01
CA ARG A 15 -15.81 -20.93 -1.67
C ARG A 15 -14.61 -21.44 -2.44
N THR A 16 -14.32 -20.83 -3.59
CA THR A 16 -13.12 -21.11 -4.38
C THR A 16 -11.90 -20.61 -3.62
N LYS A 17 -10.83 -21.41 -3.64
CA LYS A 17 -9.53 -20.93 -3.17
C LYS A 17 -8.90 -20.08 -4.26
N ALA A 18 -8.46 -18.88 -3.93
CA ALA A 18 -7.82 -17.99 -4.86
C ALA A 18 -6.45 -17.54 -4.33
N ALA A 19 -5.52 -17.31 -5.25
CA ALA A 19 -4.25 -16.65 -5.01
C ALA A 19 -4.35 -15.20 -5.52
N ILE A 20 -4.29 -14.24 -4.61
CA ILE A 20 -4.30 -12.83 -4.96
C ILE A 20 -2.86 -12.39 -5.16
N LEU A 21 -2.49 -11.98 -6.38
CA LEU A 21 -1.12 -11.70 -6.76
C LEU A 21 -0.95 -10.27 -7.29
N ASN A 22 0.10 -9.59 -6.83
CA ASN A 22 0.50 -8.29 -7.33
C ASN A 22 1.18 -8.45 -8.70
N ALA A 23 0.57 -7.89 -9.76
CA ALA A 23 1.13 -7.94 -11.11
C ALA A 23 2.27 -6.93 -11.32
N ASP A 24 2.40 -5.94 -10.43
CA ASP A 24 3.52 -4.98 -10.46
C ASP A 24 4.82 -5.56 -9.87
N ASP A 25 4.76 -6.75 -9.24
CA ASP A 25 5.91 -7.42 -8.65
C ASP A 25 6.56 -8.37 -9.67
N GLU A 26 7.87 -8.20 -9.91
CA GLU A 26 8.64 -9.02 -10.86
C GLU A 26 8.58 -10.52 -10.54
N THR A 27 8.33 -10.88 -9.29
CA THR A 27 8.27 -12.27 -8.83
C THR A 27 6.93 -12.96 -9.10
N ILE A 28 5.93 -12.26 -9.65
CA ILE A 28 4.57 -12.78 -9.87
C ILE A 28 4.56 -14.11 -10.65
N HIS A 29 5.39 -14.24 -11.68
CA HIS A 29 5.47 -15.47 -12.49
C HIS A 29 5.84 -16.69 -11.65
N SER A 30 6.75 -16.51 -10.69
CA SER A 30 7.16 -17.57 -9.76
C SER A 30 6.05 -18.06 -8.84
N TYR A 31 5.15 -17.16 -8.44
CA TYR A 31 3.99 -17.50 -7.59
C TYR A 31 2.85 -18.10 -8.41
N ARG A 32 2.61 -17.57 -9.62
CA ARG A 32 1.60 -18.08 -10.54
C ARG A 32 1.88 -19.53 -10.92
N ILE A 33 3.13 -19.90 -11.18
CA ILE A 33 3.52 -21.29 -11.48
C ILE A 33 3.44 -22.19 -10.23
N ALA A 34 3.67 -21.63 -9.05
CA ALA A 34 3.71 -22.40 -7.80
C ALA A 34 2.32 -22.77 -7.28
N THR A 35 1.25 -22.11 -7.71
CA THR A 35 -0.12 -22.39 -7.22
C THR A 35 -0.95 -23.13 -8.24
N ALA A 36 -1.80 -24.05 -7.75
CA ALA A 36 -2.85 -24.67 -8.53
C ALA A 36 -4.23 -24.02 -8.31
N ALA A 37 -4.30 -23.02 -7.44
CA ALA A 37 -5.53 -22.26 -7.18
C ALA A 37 -5.80 -21.26 -8.33
N GLU A 38 -7.03 -20.78 -8.41
CA GLU A 38 -7.39 -19.64 -9.25
C GLU A 38 -6.53 -18.43 -8.89
N VAL A 39 -5.95 -17.77 -9.89
CA VAL A 39 -5.15 -16.55 -9.69
C VAL A 39 -6.01 -15.35 -10.02
N ILE A 40 -6.09 -14.41 -9.09
CA ILE A 40 -6.64 -13.06 -9.29
C ILE A 40 -5.49 -12.09 -9.16
N SER A 41 -5.15 -11.43 -10.25
CA SER A 41 -4.09 -10.44 -10.31
C SER A 41 -4.61 -9.03 -10.02
N TYR A 42 -3.76 -8.19 -9.42
CA TYR A 42 -4.06 -6.77 -9.26
C TYR A 42 -2.86 -5.91 -9.62
N SER A 43 -3.11 -4.70 -10.12
CA SER A 43 -2.07 -3.78 -10.55
C SER A 43 -2.51 -2.32 -10.48
N VAL A 44 -1.52 -1.44 -10.31
CA VAL A 44 -1.65 0.01 -10.49
C VAL A 44 -0.97 0.48 -11.79
N LYS A 45 -0.35 -0.43 -12.56
CA LYS A 45 0.41 -0.13 -13.79
C LYS A 45 -0.06 -0.92 -15.00
N ASP A 46 -0.44 -2.19 -14.82
CA ASP A 46 -0.81 -3.12 -15.88
C ASP A 46 -2.33 -3.22 -15.99
N GLU A 47 -2.89 -2.62 -17.04
CA GLU A 47 -4.33 -2.64 -17.34
C GLU A 47 -4.89 -4.03 -17.69
N THR A 48 -4.02 -5.01 -17.93
CA THR A 48 -4.41 -6.40 -18.20
C THR A 48 -4.64 -7.22 -16.92
N ALA A 49 -4.34 -6.66 -15.74
CA ALA A 49 -4.63 -7.31 -14.47
C ALA A 49 -6.14 -7.41 -14.24
N ASP A 50 -6.56 -8.45 -13.51
CA ASP A 50 -7.99 -8.69 -13.21
C ASP A 50 -8.60 -7.55 -12.40
N PHE A 51 -7.80 -6.92 -11.52
CA PHE A 51 -8.15 -5.74 -10.72
C PHE A 51 -7.16 -4.62 -11.05
N PHE A 52 -7.60 -3.61 -11.76
CA PHE A 52 -6.76 -2.49 -12.16
C PHE A 52 -7.27 -1.16 -11.61
N ALA A 53 -6.38 -0.32 -11.09
CA ALA A 53 -6.72 1.04 -10.66
C ALA A 53 -6.36 2.07 -11.74
N THR A 54 -7.32 2.93 -12.07
CA THR A 54 -7.13 4.05 -13.02
C THR A 54 -7.62 5.37 -12.41
N ASP A 55 -7.23 6.49 -13.02
CA ASP A 55 -7.64 7.85 -12.62
C ASP A 55 -7.31 8.15 -11.14
N ILE A 56 -6.13 7.72 -10.69
CA ILE A 56 -5.70 7.85 -9.30
C ILE A 56 -5.38 9.31 -8.99
N THR A 57 -5.99 9.83 -7.93
CA THR A 57 -5.77 11.19 -7.43
C THR A 57 -5.61 11.19 -5.92
N TYR A 58 -4.72 12.05 -5.41
CA TYR A 58 -4.44 12.17 -3.99
C TYR A 58 -4.86 13.52 -3.45
N SER A 59 -5.32 13.51 -2.21
CA SER A 59 -5.41 14.69 -1.36
C SER A 59 -4.65 14.44 -0.05
N ARG A 60 -4.61 15.41 0.82
CA ARG A 60 -3.96 15.27 2.14
C ARG A 60 -4.58 14.17 3.02
N THR A 61 -5.83 13.78 2.75
CA THR A 61 -6.62 12.90 3.61
C THR A 61 -7.21 11.70 2.91
N GLN A 62 -7.21 11.68 1.59
CA GLN A 62 -7.91 10.67 0.80
C GLN A 62 -7.21 10.38 -0.51
N THR A 63 -7.36 9.16 -0.96
CA THR A 63 -7.09 8.74 -2.34
C THR A 63 -8.39 8.39 -3.04
N ARG A 64 -8.53 8.78 -4.29
CA ARG A 64 -9.66 8.45 -5.18
C ARG A 64 -9.13 7.77 -6.41
N PHE A 65 -9.80 6.73 -6.87
CA PHE A 65 -9.48 6.04 -8.12
C PHE A 65 -10.70 5.28 -8.64
N ASN A 66 -10.63 4.83 -9.89
CA ASN A 66 -11.59 3.88 -10.43
C ASN A 66 -10.97 2.48 -10.40
N LEU A 67 -11.62 1.54 -9.73
CA LEU A 67 -11.33 0.11 -9.87
C LEU A 67 -11.97 -0.39 -11.17
N VAL A 68 -11.19 -1.05 -12.00
CA VAL A 68 -11.66 -1.73 -13.22
C VAL A 68 -11.60 -3.23 -13.01
N VAL A 69 -12.73 -3.92 -13.17
CA VAL A 69 -12.86 -5.38 -13.09
C VAL A 69 -13.79 -5.83 -14.22
N ASN A 70 -13.33 -6.75 -15.08
CA ASN A 70 -14.10 -7.25 -16.22
C ASN A 70 -14.67 -6.15 -17.12
N GLY A 71 -13.96 -5.02 -17.25
CA GLY A 71 -14.39 -3.86 -18.03
C GLY A 71 -15.38 -2.92 -17.33
N GLU A 72 -15.91 -3.28 -16.17
CA GLU A 72 -16.76 -2.44 -15.35
C GLU A 72 -15.91 -1.52 -14.45
N ARG A 73 -16.43 -0.32 -14.18
CA ARG A 73 -15.74 0.69 -13.36
C ARG A 73 -16.48 0.93 -12.04
N TYR A 74 -15.76 0.83 -10.95
CA TYR A 74 -16.25 1.07 -9.60
C TYR A 74 -15.47 2.24 -8.98
N PRO A 75 -16.11 3.39 -8.70
CA PRO A 75 -15.44 4.50 -8.04
C PRO A 75 -15.09 4.12 -6.60
N VAL A 76 -13.85 4.33 -6.23
CA VAL A 76 -13.32 4.03 -4.89
C VAL A 76 -12.78 5.30 -4.25
N VAL A 77 -13.16 5.53 -3.02
CA VAL A 77 -12.62 6.57 -2.15
C VAL A 77 -12.09 5.89 -0.89
N THR A 78 -10.83 6.13 -0.56
CA THR A 78 -10.20 5.60 0.64
C THR A 78 -9.52 6.71 1.44
N ASN A 79 -9.54 6.61 2.75
CA ASN A 79 -8.78 7.50 3.64
C ASN A 79 -7.29 7.07 3.76
N LEU A 80 -6.89 6.02 3.04
CA LEU A 80 -5.50 5.61 2.93
C LEU A 80 -4.85 6.38 1.78
N VAL A 81 -3.85 7.20 2.06
CA VAL A 81 -3.18 8.04 1.06
C VAL A 81 -1.98 7.31 0.46
N GLY A 82 -1.80 7.44 -0.86
CA GLY A 82 -0.63 6.98 -1.58
C GLY A 82 -0.81 5.75 -2.46
N LEU A 83 0.05 5.64 -3.48
CA LEU A 83 -0.03 4.58 -4.50
C LEU A 83 0.08 3.17 -3.92
N TYR A 84 0.96 2.98 -2.92
CA TYR A 84 1.08 1.69 -2.25
C TYR A 84 -0.21 1.32 -1.48
N ASN A 85 -0.97 2.30 -0.99
CA ASN A 85 -2.26 2.06 -0.36
C ASN A 85 -3.37 1.79 -1.39
N VAL A 86 -3.29 2.33 -2.60
CA VAL A 86 -4.13 1.88 -3.71
C VAL A 86 -3.88 0.40 -3.99
N SER A 87 -2.62 -0.02 -4.13
CA SER A 87 -2.24 -1.41 -4.31
C SER A 87 -2.75 -2.32 -3.18
N ASN A 88 -2.62 -1.89 -1.91
CA ASN A 88 -3.17 -2.60 -0.75
C ASN A 88 -4.70 -2.70 -0.81
N THR A 89 -5.38 -1.64 -1.24
CA THR A 89 -6.84 -1.61 -1.39
C THR A 89 -7.29 -2.55 -2.50
N LEU A 90 -6.59 -2.58 -3.64
CA LEU A 90 -6.86 -3.54 -4.71
C LEU A 90 -6.73 -4.99 -4.24
N ALA A 91 -5.65 -5.30 -3.49
CA ALA A 91 -5.46 -6.63 -2.91
C ALA A 91 -6.61 -7.03 -1.98
N ALA A 92 -7.06 -6.11 -1.13
CA ALA A 92 -8.18 -6.34 -0.22
C ALA A 92 -9.50 -6.55 -0.99
N LEU A 93 -9.78 -5.71 -2.00
CA LEU A 93 -10.98 -5.83 -2.84
C LEU A 93 -10.99 -7.14 -3.62
N ALA A 94 -9.85 -7.55 -4.19
CA ALA A 94 -9.70 -8.84 -4.86
C ALA A 94 -9.92 -10.02 -3.91
N ALA A 95 -9.43 -9.92 -2.67
CA ALA A 95 -9.61 -10.95 -1.66
C ALA A 95 -11.08 -11.11 -1.24
N VAL A 96 -11.79 -10.01 -0.98
CA VAL A 96 -13.22 -10.08 -0.60
C VAL A 96 -14.11 -10.49 -1.77
N TYR A 97 -13.75 -10.10 -3.00
CA TYR A 97 -14.39 -10.59 -4.22
C TYR A 97 -14.26 -12.10 -4.37
N ALA A 98 -13.06 -12.66 -4.17
CA ALA A 98 -12.84 -14.11 -4.15
C ALA A 98 -13.67 -14.82 -3.06
N LEU A 99 -14.04 -14.12 -2.00
CA LEU A 99 -14.95 -14.61 -0.96
C LEU A 99 -16.44 -14.46 -1.33
N GLY A 100 -16.77 -13.92 -2.53
CA GLY A 100 -18.12 -13.76 -3.03
C GLY A 100 -18.85 -12.53 -2.50
N ILE A 101 -18.11 -11.52 -2.01
CA ILE A 101 -18.70 -10.24 -1.60
C ILE A 101 -18.84 -9.35 -2.85
N PRO A 102 -20.00 -8.76 -3.12
CA PRO A 102 -20.21 -7.84 -4.24
C PRO A 102 -19.27 -6.62 -4.16
N LEU A 103 -18.71 -6.21 -5.31
CA LEU A 103 -17.78 -5.08 -5.36
C LEU A 103 -18.40 -3.76 -4.95
N GLU A 104 -19.69 -3.56 -5.24
CA GLU A 104 -20.44 -2.37 -4.82
C GLU A 104 -20.47 -2.21 -3.29
N ASP A 105 -20.57 -3.30 -2.56
CA ASP A 105 -20.59 -3.29 -1.09
C ASP A 105 -19.15 -3.16 -0.55
N ALA A 106 -18.21 -3.86 -1.17
CA ALA A 106 -16.80 -3.80 -0.79
C ALA A 106 -16.21 -2.40 -0.96
N THR A 107 -16.47 -1.72 -2.08
CA THR A 107 -15.99 -0.35 -2.34
C THR A 107 -16.59 0.67 -1.38
N LYS A 108 -17.86 0.53 -0.99
CA LYS A 108 -18.48 1.36 0.06
C LYS A 108 -17.82 1.13 1.41
N ALA A 109 -17.53 -0.12 1.76
CA ALA A 109 -16.87 -0.47 3.02
C ALA A 109 -15.45 0.13 3.11
N VAL A 110 -14.69 0.19 2.00
CA VAL A 110 -13.38 0.84 1.95
C VAL A 110 -13.46 2.31 2.40
N THR A 111 -14.48 3.04 1.98
CA THR A 111 -14.68 4.45 2.35
C THR A 111 -14.93 4.63 3.85
N SER A 112 -15.51 3.63 4.52
CA SER A 112 -15.77 3.69 5.96
C SER A 112 -14.56 3.40 6.83
N LEU A 113 -13.46 2.87 6.25
CA LEU A 113 -12.22 2.63 6.96
C LEU A 113 -11.54 3.97 7.29
N ALA A 114 -11.42 4.30 8.57
CA ALA A 114 -10.85 5.58 9.02
C ALA A 114 -9.35 5.72 8.68
N GLY A 115 -8.63 4.60 8.57
CA GLY A 115 -7.19 4.54 8.33
C GLY A 115 -6.60 3.27 8.95
N VAL A 116 -5.30 3.11 8.82
CA VAL A 116 -4.53 2.05 9.48
C VAL A 116 -3.47 2.75 10.33
N ILE A 117 -3.41 2.41 11.62
CA ILE A 117 -2.45 2.97 12.57
C ILE A 117 -1.02 2.81 12.01
N GLY A 118 -0.26 3.91 11.98
CA GLY A 118 1.10 3.93 11.48
C GLY A 118 1.24 3.70 9.95
N ARG A 119 0.21 3.99 9.15
CA ARG A 119 0.27 3.97 7.68
C ARG A 119 -0.18 5.30 7.11
N LEU A 120 0.75 6.26 6.99
CA LEU A 120 0.46 7.66 6.69
C LEU A 120 -0.72 8.19 7.53
N GLU A 121 -0.73 7.78 8.79
CA GLU A 121 -1.77 8.17 9.73
C GLU A 121 -1.70 9.66 10.01
N ILE A 122 -2.80 10.37 9.77
CA ILE A 122 -2.89 11.79 10.05
C ILE A 122 -3.07 12.02 11.54
N VAL A 123 -2.19 12.84 12.12
CA VAL A 123 -2.36 13.33 13.49
C VAL A 123 -3.23 14.58 13.44
N PRO A 124 -4.42 14.55 14.05
CA PRO A 124 -5.31 15.71 14.06
C PRO A 124 -4.76 16.86 14.94
N GLY A 125 -5.11 18.09 14.60
CA GLY A 125 -4.88 19.24 15.48
C GLY A 125 -4.05 20.39 14.92
N ALA A 126 -3.27 20.20 13.86
CA ALA A 126 -2.53 21.28 13.21
C ALA A 126 -3.34 21.80 12.01
N LYS A 127 -3.77 23.08 12.06
CA LYS A 127 -4.61 23.65 10.98
C LYS A 127 -3.85 23.84 9.67
N ASP A 128 -2.59 24.27 9.74
CA ASP A 128 -1.79 24.66 8.58
C ASP A 128 -0.66 23.68 8.25
N ILE A 129 -0.45 22.67 9.09
CA ILE A 129 0.61 21.67 8.97
C ILE A 129 -0.02 20.29 8.90
N GLY A 130 0.38 19.47 7.92
CA GLY A 130 0.07 18.03 7.91
C GLY A 130 1.10 17.29 8.76
N VAL A 131 0.66 16.60 9.80
CA VAL A 131 1.52 15.70 10.58
C VAL A 131 1.09 14.26 10.28
N TYR A 132 2.03 13.44 9.84
CA TYR A 132 1.78 12.05 9.46
C TYR A 132 2.70 11.12 10.22
N VAL A 133 2.16 9.98 10.62
CA VAL A 133 2.93 8.89 11.24
C VAL A 133 2.91 7.68 10.31
N ASP A 134 4.09 7.16 10.01
CA ASP A 134 4.23 5.95 9.17
C ASP A 134 5.27 5.00 9.78
N PHE A 135 5.05 3.71 9.58
CA PHE A 135 5.94 2.63 10.03
C PHE A 135 7.13 2.40 9.08
N ALA A 136 7.38 3.28 8.14
CA ALA A 136 8.48 3.15 7.18
C ALA A 136 9.84 3.07 7.89
N HIS A 137 10.41 1.86 7.95
CA HIS A 137 11.68 1.57 8.62
C HIS A 137 12.72 0.95 7.67
N SER A 138 12.47 0.99 6.37
CA SER A 138 13.38 0.54 5.32
C SER A 138 13.56 1.63 4.26
N PRO A 139 14.68 1.62 3.50
CA PRO A 139 14.92 2.58 2.42
C PRO A 139 13.76 2.68 1.42
N ASP A 140 13.29 1.55 0.89
CA ASP A 140 12.18 1.48 -0.07
C ASP A 140 10.87 2.04 0.50
N ALA A 141 10.55 1.72 1.75
CA ALA A 141 9.34 2.24 2.41
C ALA A 141 9.44 3.76 2.62
N MET A 142 10.60 4.26 3.04
CA MET A 142 10.82 5.68 3.25
C MET A 142 10.74 6.48 1.96
N GLU A 143 11.32 5.97 0.88
CA GLU A 143 11.25 6.58 -0.45
C GLU A 143 9.81 6.70 -0.93
N LYS A 144 9.02 5.62 -0.80
CA LYS A 144 7.60 5.60 -1.19
C LYS A 144 6.77 6.58 -0.37
N VAL A 145 6.96 6.60 0.95
CA VAL A 145 6.20 7.51 1.84
C VAL A 145 6.53 8.97 1.56
N LEU A 146 7.81 9.33 1.50
CA LEU A 146 8.22 10.70 1.23
C LEU A 146 7.84 11.15 -0.18
N GLY A 147 7.93 10.27 -1.18
CA GLY A 147 7.45 10.53 -2.54
C GLY A 147 5.97 10.90 -2.55
N VAL A 148 5.13 10.11 -1.90
CA VAL A 148 3.69 10.39 -1.80
C VAL A 148 3.41 11.71 -1.06
N VAL A 149 4.11 11.96 0.05
CA VAL A 149 3.95 13.22 0.81
C VAL A 149 4.33 14.42 -0.06
N ARG A 150 5.37 14.29 -0.87
CA ARG A 150 5.82 15.35 -1.79
C ARG A 150 4.79 15.66 -2.89
N GLU A 151 4.08 14.67 -3.41
CA GLU A 151 3.09 14.85 -4.48
C GLU A 151 1.94 15.81 -4.09
N PHE A 152 1.48 15.79 -2.84
CA PHE A 152 0.39 16.65 -2.39
C PHE A 152 0.83 17.83 -1.52
N THR A 153 2.13 17.97 -1.23
CA THR A 153 2.66 19.06 -0.40
C THR A 153 3.13 20.23 -1.26
N GLN A 154 2.52 21.40 -1.09
CA GLN A 154 2.96 22.64 -1.74
C GLN A 154 4.04 23.38 -0.92
N GLY A 155 4.12 23.11 0.37
CA GLY A 155 5.07 23.68 1.30
C GLY A 155 6.30 22.82 1.53
N ARG A 156 6.89 22.97 2.71
CA ARG A 156 8.07 22.21 3.13
C ARG A 156 7.66 20.82 3.65
N VAL A 157 8.46 19.82 3.28
CA VAL A 157 8.42 18.48 3.87
C VAL A 157 9.52 18.39 4.93
N ILE A 158 9.14 18.03 6.13
CA ILE A 158 10.05 17.79 7.26
C ILE A 158 9.94 16.33 7.63
N SER A 159 11.01 15.57 7.49
CA SER A 159 11.05 14.18 7.92
C SER A 159 11.76 14.02 9.25
N VAL A 160 11.15 13.24 10.15
CA VAL A 160 11.70 12.90 11.47
C VAL A 160 11.78 11.39 11.55
N PHE A 161 12.97 10.83 11.65
CA PHE A 161 13.16 9.39 11.74
C PHE A 161 14.44 9.02 12.48
N GLY A 162 14.51 7.75 12.90
CA GLY A 162 15.67 7.15 13.52
C GLY A 162 15.98 5.78 12.92
N GLY A 163 17.10 5.21 13.32
CA GLY A 163 17.44 3.82 13.01
C GLY A 163 17.44 2.99 14.29
N ALA A 164 16.77 1.82 14.26
CA ALA A 164 16.77 0.89 15.40
C ALA A 164 18.19 0.52 15.82
N GLY A 165 18.45 0.48 17.13
CA GLY A 165 19.78 0.51 17.75
C GLY A 165 20.72 -0.56 17.24
N GLU A 166 20.38 -1.84 17.35
CA GLU A 166 21.28 -2.96 17.07
C GLU A 166 21.05 -3.64 15.72
N ARG A 167 20.15 -3.10 14.87
CA ARG A 167 19.74 -3.74 13.62
C ARG A 167 20.18 -2.95 12.39
N GLU A 168 20.63 -3.66 11.37
CA GLU A 168 20.78 -3.19 9.99
C GLU A 168 21.45 -1.81 9.85
N HIS A 169 22.65 -1.64 10.42
CA HIS A 169 23.40 -0.38 10.33
C HIS A 169 23.61 0.11 8.90
N GLU A 170 23.69 -0.81 7.94
CA GLU A 170 23.96 -0.53 6.52
C GLU A 170 22.84 0.29 5.87
N LYS A 171 21.59 0.17 6.33
CA LYS A 171 20.48 0.94 5.77
C LYS A 171 20.44 2.41 6.24
N ARG A 172 21.06 2.74 7.37
CA ARG A 172 21.03 4.09 7.96
C ARG A 172 21.54 5.18 7.01
N PRO A 173 22.72 5.05 6.38
CA PRO A 173 23.21 6.04 5.43
C PRO A 173 22.30 6.15 4.20
N ILE A 174 21.69 5.04 3.75
CA ILE A 174 20.78 5.04 2.61
C ILE A 174 19.50 5.80 2.97
N MET A 175 18.91 5.55 4.14
CA MET A 175 17.73 6.27 4.63
C MET A 175 18.03 7.77 4.84
N ALA A 176 19.19 8.11 5.37
CA ALA A 176 19.61 9.50 5.53
C ALA A 176 19.69 10.22 4.18
N ARG A 177 20.27 9.57 3.16
CA ARG A 177 20.32 10.10 1.79
C ARG A 177 18.89 10.31 1.24
N ILE A 178 18.02 9.33 1.30
CA ILE A 178 16.63 9.43 0.83
C ILE A 178 15.91 10.57 1.55
N GLY A 179 16.07 10.67 2.86
CA GLY A 179 15.48 11.77 3.64
C GLY A 179 15.94 13.13 3.15
N THR A 180 17.23 13.32 2.90
CA THR A 180 17.79 14.60 2.43
C THR A 180 17.42 14.92 0.98
N GLU A 181 17.22 13.91 0.13
CA GLU A 181 16.80 14.09 -1.26
C GLU A 181 15.31 14.46 -1.39
N LEU A 182 14.45 13.87 -0.54
CA LEU A 182 12.99 14.01 -0.64
C LEU A 182 12.35 14.94 0.40
N SER A 183 13.12 15.47 1.37
CA SER A 183 12.63 16.42 2.36
C SER A 183 13.41 17.73 2.31
N ASP A 184 12.76 18.83 2.74
CA ASP A 184 13.41 20.13 2.89
C ASP A 184 14.20 20.22 4.20
N TYR A 185 13.78 19.45 5.22
CA TYR A 185 14.46 19.30 6.51
C TYR A 185 14.42 17.85 6.96
N VAL A 186 15.53 17.39 7.52
CA VAL A 186 15.67 16.08 8.14
C VAL A 186 16.04 16.24 9.59
N ILE A 187 15.29 15.62 10.48
CA ILE A 187 15.58 15.52 11.90
C ILE A 187 15.88 14.05 12.21
N LEU A 188 17.12 13.77 12.55
CA LEU A 188 17.53 12.45 13.02
C LEU A 188 17.33 12.35 14.53
N THR A 189 16.65 11.32 14.95
CA THR A 189 16.39 11.05 16.36
C THR A 189 16.76 9.61 16.72
N THR A 190 16.74 9.28 17.99
CA THR A 190 16.82 7.89 18.43
C THR A 190 15.46 7.23 18.24
N ASP A 191 15.46 6.02 17.66
CA ASP A 191 14.26 5.17 17.59
C ASP A 191 14.31 4.18 18.77
N ASP A 192 14.82 2.97 18.55
CA ASP A 192 15.09 2.01 19.62
C ASP A 192 16.58 2.04 19.95
N THR A 193 16.90 2.40 21.20
CA THR A 193 18.30 2.53 21.63
C THR A 193 19.00 1.19 21.87
N GLY A 194 18.24 0.09 21.87
CA GLY A 194 18.74 -1.21 22.31
C GLY A 194 19.08 -1.19 23.83
N LYS A 195 19.32 -2.34 24.41
CA LYS A 195 19.85 -2.47 25.76
C LYS A 195 21.35 -2.76 25.69
#